data_748daa31e69e810883eb69cb15861168
#
_entry.id   748daa31e69e810883eb69cb15861168
#
_cell.length_a   1.000
_cell.length_b   1.000
_cell.length_c   1.000
_cell.angle_alpha   90.00
_cell.angle_beta   90.00
_cell.angle_gamma   90.00
#
_symmetry.space_group_name_H-M   'P 1'
#
loop_
_entity.id
_entity.type
_entity.pdbx_description
1 polymer ?
#
loop_
_entity_poly.entity_id
_entity_poly.type
_entity_poly.pdbx_seq_one_letter_code
_entity_poly.pdbx_strand_id
1 'polypeptide(L)'
;MKRIFAIPFLLVGMLLLTVSCNEELQIATYDQEAPSIASFTPTTGPVGTLVTVRGAGLHRIEKAYINDAEVEIRYAISGNEIVLRTTTAGSTGPISLEGPDGTARSAEIFTYTYPTPEITTYPESFTVGDEVVFFGTGLDGILNVRFDTVEGEIVDQRSTELVVKVPDLRIPEADITFSYFDGSSVVSFVHSGAEIVREVPKVDQHTPSGTVEVGTDITATGSFLHLVEQIKVGDVEARIVSQPENGQSLTFRILDDPSFPDGVNTLPLVFYSFNGSEVLDVQEQFSFLVPKFYTWRNANLNAHSVQKLNHFFCLDTGETYSADDFAEKVDPLTMSLGGGVCVAKNVLSPEVTAEQYYAVKPYIFFAYLGSGCYFYGAANNNNRLSNFKTSSGSALLTSGQAYGTPIILYRTLCEAEPAEKALIDKIKGGNFTNDDFSADLLDGIDLESKGTDTPDGWSNVPNGEFGAYKAPSESNHRPWAPALTSATETVDMNPGTVVLVMYFQPNWEEGFSVDKANIRKFGFIEITRLVQDKSVESGRQNNATFNVYWQRTPMGD
;
A
#
# COMPACT_ATOMS: atom_id res chain seq x y z
N MET A 1 64.91 -19.75 -9.14
CA MET A 1 65.13 -20.88 -8.22
C MET A 1 63.77 -21.34 -7.73
N LYS A 2 63.27 -22.42 -8.35
CA LYS A 2 62.96 -23.73 -7.74
C LYS A 2 61.92 -23.60 -6.61
N ARG A 3 60.78 -24.28 -6.59
CA ARG A 3 60.52 -25.70 -6.88
C ARG A 3 59.04 -25.92 -7.22
N ILE A 4 58.83 -26.67 -8.25
CA ILE A 4 57.78 -27.59 -8.59
C ILE A 4 57.54 -28.57 -7.43
N PHE A 5 56.32 -28.81 -7.01
CA PHE A 5 55.88 -30.08 -6.43
C PHE A 5 54.64 -30.55 -7.17
N ALA A 6 54.84 -31.68 -7.80
CA ALA A 6 53.88 -32.37 -8.63
C ALA A 6 52.91 -33.19 -7.78
N ILE A 7 51.69 -33.22 -8.24
CA ILE A 7 50.63 -34.13 -7.85
C ILE A 7 50.92 -35.53 -8.40
N PRO A 8 50.85 -36.57 -7.56
CA PRO A 8 50.30 -37.82 -8.00
C PRO A 8 49.42 -38.44 -6.89
N PHE A 9 48.15 -38.08 -6.81
CA PHE A 9 47.19 -38.76 -5.92
C PHE A 9 45.78 -38.85 -6.51
N LEU A 10 45.70 -38.85 -7.81
CA LEU A 10 44.39 -38.91 -8.48
C LEU A 10 44.13 -40.18 -9.29
N LEU A 11 44.84 -41.27 -9.01
CA LEU A 11 44.68 -42.50 -9.82
C LEU A 11 44.41 -43.75 -8.99
N VAL A 12 44.21 -43.68 -7.68
CA VAL A 12 43.85 -44.81 -6.83
C VAL A 12 42.39 -44.76 -6.33
N GLY A 13 41.70 -43.60 -6.49
CA GLY A 13 40.32 -43.44 -6.06
C GLY A 13 39.24 -43.92 -7.05
N MET A 14 39.61 -44.37 -8.25
CA MET A 14 38.66 -44.66 -9.31
C MET A 14 38.43 -46.14 -9.61
N LEU A 15 38.95 -47.04 -8.75
CA LEU A 15 38.84 -48.50 -8.97
C LEU A 15 38.07 -49.23 -7.85
N LEU A 16 37.31 -48.52 -7.01
CA LEU A 16 36.55 -49.13 -5.91
C LEU A 16 35.09 -48.76 -5.89
N LEU A 17 34.52 -48.29 -7.00
CA LEU A 17 33.10 -48.00 -7.10
C LEU A 17 32.34 -48.87 -8.13
N THR A 18 32.74 -50.11 -8.27
CA THR A 18 31.93 -51.14 -8.92
C THR A 18 31.57 -52.25 -7.95
N VAL A 19 31.03 -51.86 -6.79
CA VAL A 19 30.14 -52.75 -6.08
C VAL A 19 28.76 -52.41 -6.58
N SER A 20 28.33 -53.11 -7.59
CA SER A 20 26.94 -53.23 -7.97
C SER A 20 26.17 -53.76 -6.77
N CYS A 21 25.55 -52.87 -6.02
CA CYS A 21 24.40 -53.27 -5.24
C CYS A 21 23.27 -53.59 -6.21
N ASN A 22 23.19 -54.82 -6.58
CA ASN A 22 21.90 -55.42 -6.94
C ASN A 22 21.09 -55.56 -5.63
N GLU A 23 20.66 -54.45 -5.07
CA GLU A 23 19.43 -54.44 -4.33
C GLU A 23 18.35 -54.51 -5.40
N GLU A 24 17.87 -55.73 -5.68
CA GLU A 24 16.52 -55.89 -6.17
C GLU A 24 15.66 -55.05 -5.24
N LEU A 25 15.16 -53.93 -5.75
CA LEU A 25 14.00 -53.27 -5.17
C LEU A 25 12.95 -54.39 -5.11
N GLN A 26 12.83 -55.02 -3.95
CA GLN A 26 11.61 -55.75 -3.63
C GLN A 26 10.54 -54.65 -3.58
N ILE A 27 9.97 -54.39 -4.72
CA ILE A 27 8.65 -53.80 -4.79
C ILE A 27 7.84 -54.76 -3.95
N ALA A 28 7.50 -54.34 -2.74
CA ALA A 28 6.51 -55.07 -1.95
C ALA A 28 5.32 -55.25 -2.88
N THR A 29 5.18 -56.46 -3.41
CA THR A 29 3.92 -56.85 -4.03
C THR A 29 2.94 -56.77 -2.89
N TYR A 30 2.24 -55.66 -2.83
CA TYR A 30 1.03 -55.59 -2.01
C TYR A 30 0.21 -56.79 -2.44
N ASP A 31 -0.03 -57.72 -1.50
CA ASP A 31 -0.97 -58.80 -1.72
C ASP A 31 -2.26 -58.16 -2.24
N GLN A 32 -2.62 -58.51 -3.47
CA GLN A 32 -3.88 -58.08 -4.06
C GLN A 32 -4.98 -58.89 -3.38
N GLU A 33 -5.26 -58.48 -2.12
CA GLU A 33 -6.33 -59.11 -1.37
C GLU A 33 -7.66 -58.51 -1.86
N ALA A 34 -8.52 -59.38 -2.37
CA ALA A 34 -9.86 -58.96 -2.79
C ALA A 34 -10.60 -58.32 -1.60
N PRO A 35 -11.30 -57.21 -1.84
CA PRO A 35 -12.01 -56.54 -0.76
C PRO A 35 -13.04 -57.44 -0.10
N SER A 36 -13.13 -57.37 1.23
CA SER A 36 -14.18 -58.08 1.99
C SER A 36 -14.72 -57.17 3.10
N ILE A 37 -15.99 -57.38 3.45
CA ILE A 37 -16.65 -56.66 4.56
C ILE A 37 -16.95 -57.70 5.64
N ALA A 38 -16.29 -57.53 6.80
CA ALA A 38 -16.53 -58.38 7.97
C ALA A 38 -17.63 -57.81 8.89
N SER A 39 -17.63 -56.49 9.06
CA SER A 39 -18.61 -55.78 9.90
C SER A 39 -18.64 -54.30 9.55
N PHE A 40 -19.66 -53.62 9.99
CA PHE A 40 -19.71 -52.16 9.98
C PHE A 40 -20.48 -51.62 11.19
N THR A 41 -20.17 -50.36 11.57
CA THR A 41 -20.81 -49.70 12.72
C THR A 41 -20.86 -48.19 12.49
N PRO A 42 -21.97 -47.52 12.84
CA PRO A 42 -23.24 -48.06 13.31
C PRO A 42 -23.97 -48.84 12.18
N THR A 43 -24.97 -49.65 12.55
CA THR A 43 -25.82 -50.40 11.60
C THR A 43 -27.07 -49.62 11.20
N THR A 44 -27.30 -48.48 11.83
CA THR A 44 -28.45 -47.62 11.54
C THR A 44 -28.04 -46.15 11.79
N GLY A 45 -28.66 -45.24 11.07
CA GLY A 45 -28.46 -43.82 11.24
C GLY A 45 -29.09 -42.96 10.14
N PRO A 46 -29.18 -41.65 10.34
CA PRO A 46 -29.68 -40.72 9.34
C PRO A 46 -28.67 -40.44 8.23
N VAL A 47 -29.04 -39.54 7.33
CA VAL A 47 -28.13 -38.95 6.34
C VAL A 47 -27.00 -38.18 7.09
N GLY A 48 -25.77 -38.33 6.58
CA GLY A 48 -24.58 -37.74 7.23
C GLY A 48 -23.86 -38.67 8.20
N THR A 49 -24.48 -39.81 8.56
CA THR A 49 -23.85 -40.80 9.46
C THR A 49 -22.53 -41.30 8.91
N LEU A 50 -21.51 -41.29 9.76
CA LEU A 50 -20.22 -41.91 9.45
C LEU A 50 -20.27 -43.40 9.82
N VAL A 51 -20.11 -44.24 8.81
CA VAL A 51 -20.16 -45.71 8.95
C VAL A 51 -18.75 -46.26 8.78
N THR A 52 -18.19 -46.76 9.86
CA THR A 52 -16.90 -47.45 9.84
C THR A 52 -17.09 -48.90 9.37
N VAL A 53 -16.56 -49.22 8.21
CA VAL A 53 -16.56 -50.56 7.64
C VAL A 53 -15.22 -51.22 7.92
N ARG A 54 -15.28 -52.47 8.43
CA ARG A 54 -14.09 -53.28 8.72
C ARG A 54 -14.08 -54.53 7.86
N GLY A 55 -12.89 -54.90 7.37
CA GLY A 55 -12.73 -56.03 6.49
C GLY A 55 -11.27 -56.25 6.09
N ALA A 56 -11.05 -56.68 4.88
CA ALA A 56 -9.71 -56.81 4.27
C ALA A 56 -9.71 -56.22 2.87
N GLY A 57 -8.55 -55.80 2.37
CA GLY A 57 -8.39 -55.22 1.04
C GLY A 57 -9.04 -53.85 0.83
N LEU A 58 -9.32 -53.10 1.91
CA LEU A 58 -10.10 -51.86 1.88
C LEU A 58 -9.31 -50.62 1.46
N HIS A 59 -8.00 -50.65 1.34
CA HIS A 59 -7.12 -49.52 1.04
C HIS A 59 -7.22 -49.04 -0.43
N ARG A 60 -7.81 -49.84 -1.32
CA ARG A 60 -7.94 -49.56 -2.76
C ARG A 60 -9.38 -49.41 -3.22
N ILE A 61 -10.32 -49.22 -2.30
CA ILE A 61 -11.71 -48.96 -2.64
C ILE A 61 -11.84 -47.59 -3.28
N GLU A 62 -12.45 -47.53 -4.44
CA GLU A 62 -12.68 -46.33 -5.25
C GLU A 62 -14.12 -45.84 -5.12
N LYS A 63 -15.07 -46.76 -4.95
CA LYS A 63 -16.48 -46.45 -4.82
C LYS A 63 -17.14 -47.26 -3.73
N ALA A 64 -18.10 -46.67 -3.08
CA ALA A 64 -18.91 -47.30 -2.05
C ALA A 64 -20.40 -47.00 -2.29
N TYR A 65 -21.24 -47.96 -1.97
CA TYR A 65 -22.69 -47.85 -2.15
C TYR A 65 -23.42 -48.36 -0.91
N ILE A 66 -24.60 -47.81 -0.66
CA ILE A 66 -25.60 -48.38 0.25
C ILE A 66 -26.89 -48.53 -0.56
N ASN A 67 -27.37 -49.79 -0.71
CA ASN A 67 -28.51 -50.13 -1.53
C ASN A 67 -28.45 -49.53 -2.96
N ASP A 68 -27.33 -49.74 -3.64
CA ASP A 68 -27.04 -49.29 -5.00
C ASP A 68 -26.90 -47.76 -5.21
N ALA A 69 -27.08 -46.94 -4.15
CA ALA A 69 -26.77 -45.51 -4.19
C ALA A 69 -25.34 -45.24 -3.71
N GLU A 70 -24.61 -44.48 -4.51
CA GLU A 70 -23.22 -44.11 -4.19
C GLU A 70 -23.17 -43.24 -2.91
N VAL A 71 -22.23 -43.56 -2.01
CA VAL A 71 -21.97 -42.84 -0.76
C VAL A 71 -20.55 -42.33 -0.74
N GLU A 72 -20.30 -41.30 0.06
CA GLU A 72 -19.00 -40.66 0.14
C GLU A 72 -18.01 -41.53 0.92
N ILE A 73 -16.81 -41.75 0.36
CA ILE A 73 -15.67 -42.29 1.08
C ILE A 73 -14.95 -41.11 1.75
N ARG A 74 -15.04 -41.03 3.07
CA ARG A 74 -14.41 -39.95 3.81
C ARG A 74 -12.91 -40.15 3.98
N TYR A 75 -12.49 -41.32 4.36
CA TYR A 75 -11.09 -41.74 4.46
C TYR A 75 -10.96 -43.25 4.59
N ALA A 76 -9.87 -43.79 4.07
CA ALA A 76 -9.43 -45.14 4.32
C ALA A 76 -8.36 -45.09 5.43
N ILE A 77 -8.66 -45.67 6.59
CA ILE A 77 -7.75 -45.63 7.74
C ILE A 77 -6.62 -46.61 7.57
N SER A 78 -6.93 -47.78 6.99
CA SER A 78 -5.97 -48.86 6.76
C SER A 78 -6.49 -49.83 5.70
N GLY A 79 -5.73 -50.87 5.38
CA GLY A 79 -6.22 -51.97 4.53
C GLY A 79 -7.42 -52.71 5.11
N ASN A 80 -7.73 -52.49 6.38
CA ASN A 80 -8.76 -53.20 7.11
C ASN A 80 -9.93 -52.32 7.57
N GLU A 81 -9.85 -50.99 7.35
CA GLU A 81 -10.88 -50.05 7.82
C GLU A 81 -11.06 -48.87 6.86
N ILE A 82 -12.32 -48.60 6.49
CA ILE A 82 -12.75 -47.49 5.66
C ILE A 82 -13.97 -46.82 6.29
N VAL A 83 -14.06 -45.50 6.20
CA VAL A 83 -15.18 -44.71 6.72
C VAL A 83 -15.98 -44.13 5.57
N LEU A 84 -17.25 -44.44 5.56
CA LEU A 84 -18.24 -43.98 4.60
C LEU A 84 -19.15 -42.95 5.23
N ARG A 85 -19.67 -42.03 4.44
CA ARG A 85 -20.70 -41.07 4.88
C ARG A 85 -21.97 -41.32 4.10
N THR A 86 -23.07 -41.56 4.79
CA THR A 86 -24.38 -41.71 4.19
C THR A 86 -24.85 -40.44 3.49
N THR A 87 -25.57 -40.61 2.37
CA THR A 87 -26.04 -39.49 1.53
C THR A 87 -27.57 -39.49 1.41
N THR A 88 -28.13 -38.38 0.92
CA THR A 88 -29.58 -38.25 0.65
C THR A 88 -30.07 -39.19 -0.45
N ALA A 89 -29.18 -39.68 -1.33
CA ALA A 89 -29.52 -40.65 -2.37
C ALA A 89 -29.60 -42.09 -1.86
N GLY A 90 -29.02 -42.38 -0.67
CA GLY A 90 -29.00 -43.71 -0.10
C GLY A 90 -30.35 -44.12 0.47
N SER A 91 -30.55 -45.42 0.59
CA SER A 91 -31.70 -46.03 1.23
C SER A 91 -31.27 -47.30 1.97
N THR A 92 -32.14 -47.79 2.86
CA THR A 92 -31.87 -49.02 3.63
C THR A 92 -31.46 -50.18 2.74
N GLY A 93 -30.30 -50.77 2.99
CA GLY A 93 -29.77 -51.87 2.21
C GLY A 93 -28.34 -52.27 2.57
N PRO A 94 -27.78 -53.26 1.88
CA PRO A 94 -26.39 -53.68 2.10
C PRO A 94 -25.38 -52.65 1.62
N ILE A 95 -24.21 -52.66 2.24
CA ILE A 95 -23.05 -51.88 1.81
C ILE A 95 -22.31 -52.66 0.72
N SER A 96 -22.00 -51.99 -0.39
CA SER A 96 -21.15 -52.52 -1.45
C SER A 96 -19.93 -51.62 -1.64
N LEU A 97 -18.77 -52.23 -1.83
CA LEU A 97 -17.49 -51.57 -2.08
C LEU A 97 -16.92 -52.07 -3.41
N GLU A 98 -16.39 -51.16 -4.21
CA GLU A 98 -15.79 -51.45 -5.51
C GLU A 98 -14.39 -50.86 -5.59
N GLY A 99 -13.45 -51.63 -6.09
CA GLY A 99 -12.09 -51.24 -6.35
C GLY A 99 -11.44 -52.07 -7.43
N PRO A 100 -10.20 -51.82 -7.84
CA PRO A 100 -9.51 -52.54 -8.90
C PRO A 100 -9.30 -54.03 -8.58
N ASP A 101 -9.31 -54.40 -7.30
CA ASP A 101 -9.08 -55.77 -6.84
C ASP A 101 -10.40 -56.57 -6.66
N GLY A 102 -11.53 -55.96 -7.01
CA GLY A 102 -12.84 -56.61 -6.98
C GLY A 102 -13.94 -55.83 -6.24
N THR A 103 -14.98 -56.51 -5.90
CA THR A 103 -16.15 -55.98 -5.19
C THR A 103 -16.40 -56.73 -3.89
N ALA A 104 -16.88 -56.04 -2.87
CA ALA A 104 -17.34 -56.64 -1.63
C ALA A 104 -18.76 -56.17 -1.32
N ARG A 105 -19.58 -57.07 -0.71
CA ARG A 105 -20.93 -56.73 -0.26
C ARG A 105 -21.14 -57.25 1.15
N SER A 106 -21.76 -56.43 1.99
CA SER A 106 -22.04 -56.81 3.36
C SER A 106 -23.17 -57.83 3.46
N ALA A 107 -23.08 -58.71 4.43
CA ALA A 107 -24.17 -59.65 4.77
C ALA A 107 -25.30 -58.95 5.51
N GLU A 108 -24.97 -57.98 6.33
CA GLU A 108 -25.90 -57.14 7.08
C GLU A 108 -26.30 -55.92 6.26
N ILE A 109 -27.48 -55.36 6.57
CA ILE A 109 -27.98 -54.13 5.94
C ILE A 109 -27.78 -52.95 6.86
N PHE A 110 -27.43 -51.79 6.28
CA PHE A 110 -27.51 -50.52 6.95
C PHE A 110 -28.94 -49.99 6.90
N THR A 111 -29.49 -49.58 8.03
CA THR A 111 -30.86 -49.05 8.12
C THR A 111 -30.83 -47.55 8.17
N TYR A 112 -31.29 -46.88 7.12
CA TYR A 112 -31.50 -45.43 7.15
C TYR A 112 -32.65 -45.06 8.08
N THR A 113 -32.43 -44.03 8.89
CA THR A 113 -33.47 -43.38 9.69
C THR A 113 -33.70 -41.95 9.20
N TYR A 114 -34.90 -41.47 9.39
CA TYR A 114 -35.30 -40.12 8.95
C TYR A 114 -35.93 -39.39 10.15
N PRO A 115 -35.13 -39.04 11.17
CA PRO A 115 -35.65 -38.34 12.31
C PRO A 115 -36.13 -36.93 11.90
N THR A 116 -37.25 -36.50 12.47
CA THR A 116 -37.67 -35.10 12.40
C THR A 116 -37.03 -34.39 13.59
N PRO A 117 -36.05 -33.50 13.36
CA PRO A 117 -35.40 -32.80 14.47
C PRO A 117 -36.37 -31.83 15.15
N GLU A 118 -36.30 -31.80 16.48
CA GLU A 118 -37.00 -30.82 17.30
C GLU A 118 -36.01 -30.25 18.30
N ILE A 119 -35.81 -28.92 18.28
CA ILE A 119 -34.99 -28.24 19.26
C ILE A 119 -35.89 -27.75 20.39
N THR A 120 -35.61 -28.22 21.60
CA THR A 120 -36.37 -27.89 22.82
C THR A 120 -35.73 -26.78 23.64
N THR A 121 -34.41 -26.58 23.46
CA THR A 121 -33.66 -25.55 24.18
C THR A 121 -32.66 -24.86 23.23
N TYR A 122 -32.80 -23.57 23.14
CA TYR A 122 -31.88 -22.69 22.40
C TYR A 122 -30.96 -21.95 23.39
N PRO A 123 -29.72 -21.60 22.99
CA PRO A 123 -28.93 -20.64 23.74
C PRO A 123 -29.67 -19.27 23.86
N GLU A 124 -29.43 -18.56 24.97
CA GLU A 124 -30.01 -17.22 25.16
C GLU A 124 -29.42 -16.19 24.23
N SER A 125 -28.13 -16.36 23.86
CA SER A 125 -27.41 -15.52 22.91
C SER A 125 -26.37 -16.32 22.15
N PHE A 126 -25.91 -15.80 21.01
CA PHE A 126 -24.97 -16.42 20.10
C PHE A 126 -23.73 -15.55 19.95
N THR A 127 -22.69 -15.81 20.74
CA THR A 127 -21.44 -15.08 20.65
C THR A 127 -20.63 -15.59 19.45
N VAL A 128 -20.23 -14.68 18.57
CA VAL A 128 -19.40 -14.99 17.39
C VAL A 128 -18.13 -15.72 17.81
N GLY A 129 -17.88 -16.85 17.17
CA GLY A 129 -16.70 -17.70 17.41
C GLY A 129 -16.88 -18.74 18.53
N ASP A 130 -17.89 -18.60 19.37
CA ASP A 130 -18.18 -19.56 20.43
C ASP A 130 -18.87 -20.83 19.90
N GLU A 131 -18.68 -21.93 20.63
CA GLU A 131 -19.43 -23.16 20.42
C GLU A 131 -20.70 -23.11 21.27
N VAL A 132 -21.86 -23.15 20.60
CA VAL A 132 -23.18 -23.14 21.25
C VAL A 132 -23.83 -24.50 21.18
N VAL A 133 -24.60 -24.84 22.19
CA VAL A 133 -25.23 -26.16 22.31
C VAL A 133 -26.74 -26.04 22.18
N PHE A 134 -27.32 -26.77 21.27
CA PHE A 134 -28.76 -26.96 21.10
C PHE A 134 -29.15 -28.31 21.69
N PHE A 135 -30.23 -28.35 22.47
CA PHE A 135 -30.77 -29.58 22.97
C PHE A 135 -32.14 -29.90 22.35
N GLY A 136 -32.40 -31.19 22.12
CA GLY A 136 -33.63 -31.59 21.46
C GLY A 136 -33.73 -33.09 21.22
N THR A 137 -34.41 -33.48 20.15
CA THR A 137 -34.51 -34.86 19.70
C THR A 137 -34.26 -34.94 18.21
N GLY A 138 -33.70 -36.07 17.74
CA GLY A 138 -33.42 -36.27 16.30
C GLY A 138 -32.37 -35.33 15.72
N LEU A 139 -31.54 -34.72 16.58
CA LEU A 139 -30.57 -33.70 16.15
C LEU A 139 -29.43 -34.30 15.32
N ASP A 140 -29.18 -35.60 15.42
CA ASP A 140 -28.26 -36.34 14.56
C ASP A 140 -28.68 -36.37 13.07
N GLY A 141 -29.92 -35.98 12.78
CA GLY A 141 -30.44 -35.83 11.41
C GLY A 141 -30.18 -34.44 10.77
N ILE A 142 -29.67 -33.46 11.52
CA ILE A 142 -29.39 -32.13 10.98
C ILE A 142 -28.19 -32.19 10.02
N LEU A 143 -28.39 -31.67 8.80
CA LEU A 143 -27.38 -31.67 7.73
C LEU A 143 -26.50 -30.43 7.77
N ASN A 144 -27.11 -29.27 8.02
CA ASN A 144 -26.42 -28.00 8.17
C ASN A 144 -27.21 -27.04 9.06
N VAL A 145 -26.48 -26.07 9.59
CA VAL A 145 -27.02 -24.95 10.36
C VAL A 145 -26.53 -23.67 9.70
N ARG A 146 -27.44 -22.76 9.40
CA ARG A 146 -27.08 -21.45 8.82
C ARG A 146 -27.61 -20.34 9.69
N PHE A 147 -26.78 -19.34 9.87
CA PHE A 147 -27.15 -18.06 10.47
C PHE A 147 -27.34 -17.07 9.34
N ASP A 148 -28.58 -16.76 8.99
CA ASP A 148 -28.96 -16.12 7.75
C ASP A 148 -28.35 -16.81 6.52
N THR A 149 -27.36 -16.15 5.91
CA THR A 149 -26.65 -16.67 4.71
C THR A 149 -25.35 -17.38 5.04
N VAL A 150 -24.85 -17.29 6.28
CA VAL A 150 -23.54 -17.84 6.68
C VAL A 150 -23.71 -19.21 7.32
N GLU A 151 -22.91 -20.18 6.88
CA GLU A 151 -22.96 -21.55 7.43
C GLU A 151 -22.18 -21.64 8.76
N GLY A 152 -22.81 -22.19 9.80
CA GLY A 152 -22.18 -22.55 11.07
C GLY A 152 -21.52 -23.92 10.97
N GLU A 153 -20.38 -24.09 11.61
CA GLU A 153 -19.65 -25.36 11.68
C GLU A 153 -20.30 -26.27 12.73
N ILE A 154 -20.77 -27.46 12.32
CA ILE A 154 -21.22 -28.49 13.26
C ILE A 154 -19.97 -29.15 13.85
N VAL A 155 -19.73 -28.91 15.15
CA VAL A 155 -18.54 -29.40 15.89
C VAL A 155 -18.79 -30.80 16.48
N ASP A 156 -19.95 -31.01 17.10
CA ASP A 156 -20.40 -32.32 17.62
C ASP A 156 -21.90 -32.47 17.39
N GLN A 157 -22.32 -33.69 17.14
CA GLN A 157 -23.70 -33.99 16.79
C GLN A 157 -24.13 -35.34 17.34
N ARG A 158 -25.20 -35.33 18.12
CA ARG A 158 -25.84 -36.50 18.72
C ARG A 158 -27.35 -36.37 18.55
N SER A 159 -28.09 -37.46 18.84
CA SER A 159 -29.54 -37.43 18.73
C SER A 159 -30.25 -36.44 19.63
N THR A 160 -29.63 -36.04 20.76
CA THR A 160 -30.19 -35.12 21.76
C THR A 160 -29.41 -33.82 21.92
N GLU A 161 -28.27 -33.67 21.26
CA GLU A 161 -27.35 -32.56 21.41
C GLU A 161 -26.70 -32.22 20.08
N LEU A 162 -26.64 -30.92 19.74
CA LEU A 162 -25.98 -30.39 18.58
C LEU A 162 -25.11 -29.22 19.01
N VAL A 163 -23.80 -29.32 18.75
CA VAL A 163 -22.83 -28.27 19.04
C VAL A 163 -22.46 -27.58 17.73
N VAL A 164 -22.66 -26.28 17.67
CA VAL A 164 -22.38 -25.48 16.48
C VAL A 164 -21.49 -24.31 16.86
N LYS A 165 -20.45 -24.09 16.09
CA LYS A 165 -19.63 -22.88 16.20
C LYS A 165 -20.33 -21.74 15.47
N VAL A 166 -20.58 -20.64 16.19
CA VAL A 166 -21.20 -19.43 15.63
C VAL A 166 -20.25 -18.81 14.62
N PRO A 167 -20.66 -18.63 13.37
CA PRO A 167 -19.78 -18.06 12.33
C PRO A 167 -19.52 -16.58 12.57
N ASP A 168 -18.56 -16.01 11.83
CA ASP A 168 -18.30 -14.58 11.86
C ASP A 168 -19.46 -13.81 11.21
N LEU A 169 -20.33 -13.26 12.04
CA LEU A 169 -21.51 -12.50 11.66
C LEU A 169 -21.31 -11.03 11.98
N ARG A 170 -21.73 -10.18 11.05
CA ARG A 170 -21.61 -8.73 11.19
C ARG A 170 -22.97 -8.04 11.31
N ILE A 171 -23.92 -8.76 11.92
CA ILE A 171 -25.31 -8.33 12.15
C ILE A 171 -25.67 -8.59 13.59
N PRO A 172 -26.55 -7.76 14.23
CA PRO A 172 -26.94 -7.93 15.63
C PRO A 172 -27.95 -9.04 15.84
N GLU A 173 -28.69 -9.44 14.82
CA GLU A 173 -29.70 -10.50 14.84
C GLU A 173 -29.59 -11.36 13.59
N ALA A 174 -29.85 -12.64 13.72
CA ALA A 174 -29.87 -13.58 12.60
C ALA A 174 -31.00 -14.60 12.74
N ASP A 175 -31.53 -15.05 11.61
CA ASP A 175 -32.40 -16.22 11.55
C ASP A 175 -31.53 -17.49 11.45
N ILE A 176 -31.72 -18.44 12.37
CA ILE A 176 -30.99 -19.70 12.37
C ILE A 176 -31.81 -20.76 11.65
N THR A 177 -31.34 -21.22 10.50
CA THR A 177 -31.99 -22.23 9.69
C THR A 177 -31.31 -23.58 9.88
N PHE A 178 -32.09 -24.58 10.27
CA PHE A 178 -31.67 -25.97 10.41
C PHE A 178 -32.24 -26.79 9.26
N SER A 179 -31.39 -27.47 8.52
CA SER A 179 -31.82 -28.31 7.40
C SER A 179 -31.60 -29.80 7.70
N TYR A 180 -32.56 -30.64 7.31
CA TYR A 180 -32.50 -32.06 7.49
C TYR A 180 -33.19 -32.80 6.32
N PHE A 181 -32.97 -34.09 6.21
CA PHE A 181 -33.61 -34.91 5.18
C PHE A 181 -34.80 -35.70 5.77
N ASP A 182 -36.00 -35.50 5.24
CA ASP A 182 -37.23 -36.10 5.74
C ASP A 182 -37.51 -37.49 5.18
N GLY A 183 -36.60 -38.03 4.35
CA GLY A 183 -36.75 -39.29 3.63
C GLY A 183 -37.17 -39.11 2.15
N SER A 184 -37.55 -37.90 1.76
CA SER A 184 -37.91 -37.55 0.38
C SER A 184 -37.17 -36.35 -0.16
N SER A 185 -36.93 -35.34 0.68
CA SER A 185 -36.29 -34.08 0.31
C SER A 185 -35.56 -33.46 1.49
N VAL A 186 -34.66 -32.50 1.19
CA VAL A 186 -34.08 -31.65 2.23
C VAL A 186 -35.11 -30.57 2.56
N VAL A 187 -35.49 -30.52 3.82
CA VAL A 187 -36.43 -29.57 4.40
C VAL A 187 -35.73 -28.78 5.52
N SER A 188 -36.31 -27.66 5.93
CA SER A 188 -35.72 -26.82 6.97
C SER A 188 -36.78 -26.21 7.88
N PHE A 189 -36.36 -25.86 9.09
CA PHE A 189 -37.09 -25.02 10.02
C PHE A 189 -36.20 -23.89 10.50
N VAL A 190 -36.81 -22.82 10.99
CA VAL A 190 -36.11 -21.57 11.32
C VAL A 190 -36.39 -21.18 12.77
N HIS A 191 -35.36 -20.77 13.46
CA HIS A 191 -35.44 -20.01 14.70
C HIS A 191 -35.11 -18.55 14.37
N SER A 192 -36.11 -17.69 14.46
CA SER A 192 -36.00 -16.30 14.02
C SER A 192 -35.56 -15.37 15.15
N GLY A 193 -34.79 -14.33 14.80
CA GLY A 193 -34.44 -13.25 15.67
C GLY A 193 -33.45 -13.65 16.79
N ALA A 194 -32.54 -14.56 16.50
CA ALA A 194 -31.48 -14.93 17.41
C ALA A 194 -30.51 -13.75 17.63
N GLU A 195 -30.33 -13.34 18.88
CA GLU A 195 -29.38 -12.26 19.23
C GLU A 195 -27.95 -12.71 18.99
N ILE A 196 -27.24 -12.00 18.13
CA ILE A 196 -25.83 -12.21 17.84
C ILE A 196 -24.99 -11.26 18.70
N VAL A 197 -24.21 -11.83 19.59
CA VAL A 197 -23.31 -11.09 20.46
C VAL A 197 -21.92 -11.10 19.86
N ARG A 198 -21.37 -9.93 19.69
CA ARG A 198 -19.98 -9.77 19.27
C ARG A 198 -19.22 -8.96 20.31
N GLU A 199 -17.99 -9.36 20.57
CA GLU A 199 -17.13 -8.57 21.43
C GLU A 199 -16.95 -7.17 20.84
N VAL A 200 -17.14 -6.14 21.66
CA VAL A 200 -17.04 -4.74 21.23
C VAL A 200 -15.63 -4.26 21.49
N PRO A 201 -14.93 -3.73 20.48
CA PRO A 201 -13.63 -3.13 20.68
C PRO A 201 -13.71 -1.98 21.69
N LYS A 202 -12.67 -1.89 22.51
CA LYS A 202 -12.51 -0.81 23.48
C LYS A 202 -11.10 -0.23 23.37
N VAL A 203 -11.01 1.09 23.23
CA VAL A 203 -9.75 1.83 23.28
C VAL A 203 -9.58 2.40 24.69
N ASP A 204 -8.45 2.10 25.34
CA ASP A 204 -8.13 2.61 26.66
C ASP A 204 -7.22 3.84 26.57
N GLN A 205 -6.27 3.85 25.62
CA GLN A 205 -5.36 4.97 25.39
C GLN A 205 -4.72 4.90 23.99
N HIS A 206 -4.10 5.98 23.58
CA HIS A 206 -3.29 6.02 22.36
C HIS A 206 -1.91 6.66 22.60
N THR A 207 -0.93 6.26 21.81
CA THR A 207 0.46 6.73 21.90
C THR A 207 0.97 7.05 20.49
N PRO A 208 1.56 8.22 20.23
CA PRO A 208 1.78 9.30 21.21
C PRO A 208 0.47 9.95 21.68
N SER A 209 0.49 10.49 22.90
CA SER A 209 -0.62 11.29 23.46
C SER A 209 -0.43 12.77 23.10
N GLY A 210 -1.51 13.52 23.03
CA GLY A 210 -1.49 14.94 22.66
C GLY A 210 -1.57 15.17 21.15
N THR A 211 -1.17 16.36 20.70
CA THR A 211 -1.20 16.72 19.28
C THR A 211 -0.11 15.98 18.51
N VAL A 212 -0.50 15.21 17.51
CA VAL A 212 0.41 14.45 16.63
C VAL A 212 0.38 15.03 15.22
N GLU A 213 1.49 14.99 14.53
CA GLU A 213 1.53 15.41 13.13
C GLU A 213 0.91 14.32 12.23
N VAL A 214 0.18 14.72 11.17
CA VAL A 214 -0.31 13.78 10.15
C VAL A 214 0.84 12.96 9.58
N GLY A 215 0.57 11.71 9.25
CA GLY A 215 1.60 10.77 8.82
C GLY A 215 2.31 10.04 9.95
N THR A 216 2.10 10.42 11.21
CA THR A 216 2.63 9.72 12.39
C THR A 216 1.85 8.44 12.66
N ASP A 217 2.56 7.38 13.04
CA ASP A 217 1.94 6.15 13.51
C ASP A 217 1.43 6.33 14.95
N ILE A 218 0.14 6.06 15.14
CA ILE A 218 -0.55 6.19 16.42
C ILE A 218 -0.98 4.79 16.83
N THR A 219 -0.57 4.36 18.02
CA THR A 219 -0.94 3.05 18.56
C THR A 219 -2.03 3.23 19.61
N ALA A 220 -3.21 2.73 19.33
CA ALA A 220 -4.27 2.53 20.30
C ALA A 220 -4.03 1.22 21.04
N THR A 221 -4.25 1.22 22.36
CA THR A 221 -4.23 0.01 23.21
C THR A 221 -5.58 -0.17 23.89
N GLY A 222 -5.99 -1.42 24.10
CA GLY A 222 -7.30 -1.72 24.61
C GLY A 222 -7.66 -3.20 24.55
N SER A 223 -8.90 -3.52 24.25
CA SER A 223 -9.38 -4.89 24.08
C SER A 223 -10.18 -5.02 22.79
N PHE A 224 -10.15 -6.21 22.17
CA PHE A 224 -10.87 -6.57 20.95
C PHE A 224 -10.59 -5.66 19.74
N LEU A 225 -9.45 -4.96 19.73
CA LEU A 225 -9.09 -4.02 18.67
C LEU A 225 -8.90 -4.70 17.32
N HIS A 226 -8.75 -6.02 17.27
CA HIS A 226 -8.71 -6.79 16.02
C HIS A 226 -10.06 -6.80 15.28
N LEU A 227 -11.15 -6.38 15.92
CA LEU A 227 -12.49 -6.27 15.34
C LEU A 227 -12.77 -4.89 14.73
N VAL A 228 -11.84 -3.94 14.83
CA VAL A 228 -11.97 -2.62 14.19
C VAL A 228 -11.78 -2.77 12.69
N GLU A 229 -12.74 -2.30 11.90
CA GLU A 229 -12.71 -2.39 10.44
C GLU A 229 -12.34 -1.08 9.78
N GLN A 230 -12.70 0.04 10.40
CA GLN A 230 -12.45 1.37 9.87
C GLN A 230 -12.19 2.36 11.00
N ILE A 231 -11.34 3.33 10.73
CA ILE A 231 -11.09 4.46 11.63
C ILE A 231 -11.30 5.73 10.84
N LYS A 232 -12.03 6.70 11.42
CA LYS A 232 -12.20 8.02 10.82
C LYS A 232 -11.77 9.13 11.77
N VAL A 233 -11.24 10.20 11.19
CA VAL A 233 -10.96 11.46 11.85
C VAL A 233 -11.80 12.52 11.15
N GLY A 234 -12.87 12.97 11.81
CA GLY A 234 -13.93 13.66 11.12
C GLY A 234 -14.54 12.77 10.03
N ASP A 235 -14.56 13.24 8.79
CA ASP A 235 -15.05 12.48 7.63
C ASP A 235 -13.95 11.72 6.88
N VAL A 236 -12.68 11.90 7.24
CA VAL A 236 -11.53 11.32 6.55
C VAL A 236 -11.14 9.98 7.17
N GLU A 237 -10.95 8.98 6.33
CA GLU A 237 -10.51 7.65 6.76
C GLU A 237 -9.02 7.63 7.10
N ALA A 238 -8.70 7.14 8.30
CA ALA A 238 -7.34 6.88 8.73
C ALA A 238 -6.90 5.47 8.31
N ARG A 239 -5.63 5.32 7.96
CA ARG A 239 -5.08 4.05 7.50
C ARG A 239 -4.72 3.15 8.69
N ILE A 240 -5.28 1.94 8.76
CA ILE A 240 -4.81 0.90 9.67
C ILE A 240 -3.46 0.38 9.16
N VAL A 241 -2.44 0.49 10.02
CA VAL A 241 -1.04 0.10 9.72
C VAL A 241 -0.75 -1.30 10.24
N SER A 242 -1.21 -1.62 11.44
CA SER A 242 -1.01 -2.92 12.09
C SER A 242 -2.16 -3.23 13.06
N GLN A 243 -2.61 -4.47 13.05
CA GLN A 243 -3.74 -4.95 13.84
C GLN A 243 -3.49 -6.39 14.27
N PRO A 244 -2.78 -6.60 15.40
CA PRO A 244 -2.51 -7.95 15.92
C PRO A 244 -3.77 -8.72 16.31
N GLU A 245 -3.79 -10.02 16.04
CA GLU A 245 -4.91 -10.92 16.36
C GLU A 245 -5.28 -10.99 17.84
N ASN A 246 -4.33 -10.69 18.75
CA ASN A 246 -4.60 -10.67 20.19
C ASN A 246 -5.54 -9.54 20.61
N GLY A 247 -5.85 -8.60 19.73
CA GLY A 247 -6.79 -7.51 19.95
C GLY A 247 -6.40 -6.50 21.04
N GLN A 248 -5.16 -6.51 21.52
CA GLN A 248 -4.72 -5.60 22.60
C GLN A 248 -4.14 -4.29 22.09
N SER A 249 -3.84 -4.22 20.81
CA SER A 249 -3.32 -3.02 20.18
C SER A 249 -3.75 -2.89 18.72
N LEU A 250 -3.76 -1.65 18.23
CA LEU A 250 -4.05 -1.29 16.85
C LEU A 250 -3.21 -0.07 16.51
N THR A 251 -2.42 -0.13 15.45
CA THR A 251 -1.67 1.03 14.97
C THR A 251 -2.33 1.58 13.72
N PHE A 252 -2.59 2.87 13.73
CA PHE A 252 -3.18 3.59 12.60
C PHE A 252 -2.42 4.87 12.30
N ARG A 253 -2.70 5.47 11.14
CA ARG A 253 -2.07 6.71 10.68
C ARG A 253 -3.13 7.62 10.08
N ILE A 254 -3.17 8.88 10.54
CA ILE A 254 -3.94 9.92 9.90
C ILE A 254 -3.17 10.34 8.65
N LEU A 255 -3.78 10.20 7.49
CA LEU A 255 -3.15 10.60 6.23
C LEU A 255 -3.30 12.10 6.03
N ASP A 256 -2.35 12.68 5.29
CA ASP A 256 -2.48 14.04 4.84
C ASP A 256 -3.61 14.13 3.79
N ASP A 257 -4.65 14.89 4.11
CA ASP A 257 -5.82 15.06 3.27
C ASP A 257 -6.05 16.54 2.97
N PRO A 258 -6.37 16.91 1.71
CA PRO A 258 -6.61 18.30 1.33
C PRO A 258 -7.76 18.99 2.07
N SER A 259 -8.68 18.22 2.64
CA SER A 259 -9.81 18.76 3.43
C SER A 259 -9.39 19.23 4.82
N PHE A 260 -8.20 18.85 5.29
CA PHE A 260 -7.69 19.30 6.58
C PHE A 260 -7.02 20.67 6.45
N PRO A 261 -7.49 21.69 7.15
CA PRO A 261 -6.80 22.98 7.22
C PRO A 261 -5.39 22.85 7.79
N ASP A 262 -4.49 23.70 7.33
CA ASP A 262 -3.14 23.80 7.89
C ASP A 262 -3.18 24.22 9.37
N GLY A 263 -2.31 23.65 10.18
CA GLY A 263 -2.23 23.92 11.61
C GLY A 263 -2.83 22.84 12.48
N VAL A 264 -3.18 23.18 13.73
CA VAL A 264 -3.76 22.23 14.68
C VAL A 264 -5.24 22.07 14.40
N ASN A 265 -5.64 20.86 14.13
CA ASN A 265 -7.01 20.43 13.96
C ASN A 265 -7.46 19.61 15.18
N THR A 266 -8.72 19.73 15.56
CA THR A 266 -9.32 18.89 16.59
C THR A 266 -10.65 18.36 16.05
N LEU A 267 -10.70 17.06 15.76
CA LEU A 267 -11.81 16.39 15.13
C LEU A 267 -12.18 15.12 15.90
N PRO A 268 -13.42 14.63 15.78
CA PRO A 268 -13.78 13.32 16.34
C PRO A 268 -12.93 12.21 15.74
N LEU A 269 -12.34 11.39 16.60
CA LEU A 269 -11.69 10.13 16.24
C LEU A 269 -12.67 9.00 16.53
N VAL A 270 -13.06 8.27 15.50
CA VAL A 270 -14.11 7.24 15.58
C VAL A 270 -13.59 5.93 15.04
N PHE A 271 -13.77 4.88 15.82
CA PHE A 271 -13.48 3.51 15.43
C PHE A 271 -14.78 2.80 15.08
N TYR A 272 -14.81 2.10 13.97
CA TYR A 272 -15.98 1.36 13.49
C TYR A 272 -15.71 -0.14 13.49
N SER A 273 -16.69 -0.91 13.92
CA SER A 273 -16.79 -2.34 13.70
C SER A 273 -18.10 -2.67 12.97
N PHE A 274 -18.35 -3.90 12.59
CA PHE A 274 -19.58 -4.34 11.92
C PHE A 274 -19.89 -3.53 10.64
N ASN A 275 -19.06 -3.67 9.61
CA ASN A 275 -19.26 -3.04 8.30
C ASN A 275 -19.56 -1.51 8.32
N GLY A 276 -19.10 -0.82 9.35
CA GLY A 276 -19.27 0.62 9.51
C GLY A 276 -20.64 1.06 10.07
N SER A 277 -21.49 0.12 10.51
CA SER A 277 -22.82 0.46 11.04
C SER A 277 -22.82 0.75 12.54
N GLU A 278 -21.84 0.22 13.28
CA GLU A 278 -21.71 0.46 14.71
C GLU A 278 -20.49 1.33 15.02
N VAL A 279 -20.73 2.39 15.72
CA VAL A 279 -19.70 3.29 16.23
C VAL A 279 -19.30 2.79 17.62
N LEU A 280 -18.02 2.51 17.78
CA LEU A 280 -17.48 2.27 19.12
C LEU A 280 -17.59 3.54 19.94
N ASP A 281 -17.90 3.39 21.21
CA ASP A 281 -18.19 4.49 22.16
C ASP A 281 -16.95 5.35 22.50
N VAL A 282 -16.02 5.49 21.57
CA VAL A 282 -14.82 6.30 21.72
C VAL A 282 -14.89 7.46 20.73
N GLN A 283 -15.76 8.40 21.01
CA GLN A 283 -15.76 9.71 20.38
C GLN A 283 -14.82 10.63 21.16
N GLU A 284 -13.53 10.40 21.04
CA GLU A 284 -12.55 11.36 21.55
C GLU A 284 -12.36 12.49 20.53
N GLN A 285 -12.27 13.71 21.05
CA GLN A 285 -11.76 14.82 20.27
C GLN A 285 -10.25 14.62 20.14
N PHE A 286 -9.80 14.31 18.95
CA PHE A 286 -8.40 14.05 18.67
C PHE A 286 -7.74 15.27 18.04
N SER A 287 -6.59 15.66 18.58
CA SER A 287 -5.84 16.81 18.09
C SER A 287 -4.66 16.35 17.25
N PHE A 288 -4.55 16.91 16.05
CA PHE A 288 -3.42 16.63 15.15
C PHE A 288 -2.98 17.88 14.41
N LEU A 289 -1.71 17.88 14.04
CA LEU A 289 -1.06 18.96 13.32
C LEU A 289 -0.97 18.61 11.84
N VAL A 290 -1.55 19.46 11.02
CA VAL A 290 -1.28 19.48 9.59
C VAL A 290 -0.20 20.51 9.32
N PRO A 291 0.98 20.12 8.84
CA PRO A 291 2.06 21.08 8.60
C PRO A 291 1.67 22.04 7.49
N LYS A 292 2.05 23.32 7.64
CA LYS A 292 1.89 24.35 6.62
C LYS A 292 2.82 24.14 5.43
N PHE A 293 3.86 23.32 5.63
CA PHE A 293 4.83 22.99 4.59
C PHE A 293 5.30 21.54 4.68
N TYR A 294 5.61 20.98 3.54
CA TYR A 294 6.31 19.69 3.43
C TYR A 294 7.79 19.89 3.73
N THR A 295 8.39 18.91 4.40
CA THR A 295 9.84 18.88 4.61
C THR A 295 10.43 17.65 3.94
N TRP A 296 11.19 17.88 2.87
CA TRP A 296 11.92 16.83 2.17
C TRP A 296 13.41 16.97 2.48
N ARG A 297 14.00 15.92 3.07
CA ARG A 297 15.40 15.97 3.49
C ARG A 297 16.29 15.11 2.62
N ASN A 298 17.52 15.59 2.40
CA ASN A 298 18.55 14.87 1.65
C ASN A 298 18.14 14.48 0.24
N ALA A 299 17.27 15.25 -0.39
CA ALA A 299 16.98 15.07 -1.81
C ALA A 299 18.27 15.28 -2.61
N ASN A 300 18.46 14.45 -3.65
CA ASN A 300 19.65 14.54 -4.49
C ASN A 300 19.26 14.56 -5.97
N LEU A 301 19.78 15.52 -6.69
CA LEU A 301 19.63 15.62 -8.14
C LEU A 301 20.97 15.65 -8.85
N ASN A 302 21.05 14.97 -9.95
CA ASN A 302 22.22 14.88 -10.82
C ASN A 302 22.04 15.72 -12.08
N ALA A 303 23.13 16.25 -12.57
CA ALA A 303 23.11 17.02 -13.81
C ALA A 303 22.72 16.15 -15.02
N HIS A 304 22.20 16.79 -16.04
CA HIS A 304 21.55 16.20 -17.21
C HIS A 304 22.38 15.20 -18.04
N SER A 305 23.69 15.15 -17.82
CA SER A 305 24.59 14.29 -18.59
C SER A 305 24.70 12.84 -18.08
N VAL A 306 24.07 12.53 -16.93
CA VAL A 306 24.14 11.20 -16.31
C VAL A 306 22.81 10.49 -16.46
N GLN A 307 22.74 9.54 -17.40
CA GLN A 307 21.54 8.74 -17.62
C GLN A 307 21.26 7.82 -16.42
N LYS A 308 19.98 7.54 -16.17
CA LYS A 308 19.49 6.63 -15.10
C LYS A 308 19.69 7.12 -13.66
N LEU A 309 20.05 8.36 -13.46
CA LEU A 309 20.07 8.99 -12.14
C LEU A 309 18.90 9.96 -12.00
N ASN A 310 18.60 10.36 -10.79
CA ASN A 310 17.55 11.32 -10.52
C ASN A 310 17.95 12.70 -11.03
N HIS A 311 17.10 13.28 -11.84
CA HIS A 311 17.31 14.60 -12.45
C HIS A 311 16.22 15.60 -12.07
N PHE A 312 15.02 15.13 -11.78
CA PHE A 312 13.83 15.91 -11.49
C PHE A 312 13.36 15.65 -10.08
N PHE A 313 12.81 16.66 -9.48
CA PHE A 313 12.21 16.61 -8.14
C PHE A 313 10.85 17.30 -8.17
N CYS A 314 9.83 16.65 -7.63
CA CYS A 314 8.52 17.24 -7.45
C CYS A 314 8.43 17.92 -6.09
N LEU A 315 8.18 19.21 -6.07
CA LEU A 315 8.10 19.97 -4.82
C LEU A 315 6.89 19.56 -3.95
N ASP A 316 5.77 19.16 -4.58
CA ASP A 316 4.56 18.79 -3.85
C ASP A 316 4.62 17.36 -3.26
N THR A 317 5.40 16.45 -3.83
CA THR A 317 5.43 15.04 -3.38
C THR A 317 6.76 14.59 -2.81
N GLY A 318 7.83 15.35 -3.02
CA GLY A 318 9.19 14.96 -2.62
C GLY A 318 9.80 13.84 -3.47
N GLU A 319 9.11 13.41 -4.51
CA GLU A 319 9.59 12.33 -5.38
C GLU A 319 10.68 12.83 -6.34
N THR A 320 11.63 11.95 -6.61
CA THR A 320 12.68 12.17 -7.60
C THR A 320 12.48 11.26 -8.79
N TYR A 321 12.84 11.76 -9.97
CA TYR A 321 12.64 11.04 -11.23
C TYR A 321 13.91 11.03 -12.08
N SER A 322 14.21 9.88 -12.67
CA SER A 322 15.13 9.79 -13.79
C SER A 322 14.49 10.40 -15.06
N ALA A 323 15.26 10.54 -16.12
CA ALA A 323 14.70 10.97 -17.41
C ALA A 323 13.68 9.96 -17.97
N ASP A 324 13.91 8.66 -17.74
CA ASP A 324 12.97 7.62 -18.17
C ASP A 324 11.67 7.69 -17.38
N ASP A 325 11.75 7.77 -16.03
CA ASP A 325 10.58 7.89 -15.17
C ASP A 325 9.78 9.16 -15.44
N PHE A 326 10.47 10.29 -15.69
CA PHE A 326 9.80 11.54 -15.99
C PHE A 326 9.06 11.47 -17.32
N ALA A 327 9.65 10.82 -18.32
CA ALA A 327 9.01 10.62 -19.63
C ALA A 327 7.78 9.70 -19.56
N GLU A 328 7.80 8.71 -18.64
CA GLU A 328 6.73 7.71 -18.51
C GLU A 328 5.60 8.17 -17.59
N LYS A 329 5.96 8.79 -16.45
CA LYS A 329 5.01 9.02 -15.34
C LYS A 329 4.48 10.45 -15.29
N VAL A 330 5.22 11.40 -15.82
CA VAL A 330 4.80 12.79 -15.87
C VAL A 330 4.11 13.03 -17.20
N ASP A 331 2.81 13.21 -17.17
CA ASP A 331 2.05 13.61 -18.34
C ASP A 331 2.45 15.05 -18.74
N PRO A 332 3.21 15.22 -19.79
CA PRO A 332 3.60 16.54 -20.21
C PRO A 332 2.44 17.13 -21.00
N LEU A 333 1.78 18.12 -20.44
CA LEU A 333 1.15 19.11 -21.29
C LEU A 333 2.27 19.76 -22.11
N THR A 334 2.71 19.09 -23.17
CA THR A 334 3.76 19.59 -24.05
C THR A 334 3.21 20.73 -24.85
N MET A 335 3.79 21.91 -24.68
CA MET A 335 3.37 23.12 -25.37
C MET A 335 4.41 23.56 -26.37
N SER A 336 3.95 24.01 -27.54
CA SER A 336 4.81 24.61 -28.53
C SER A 336 5.19 26.03 -28.11
N LEU A 337 6.49 26.30 -28.03
CA LEU A 337 7.01 27.59 -27.64
C LEU A 337 7.38 28.41 -28.88
N GLY A 338 6.78 29.56 -29.03
CA GLY A 338 7.20 30.55 -30.02
C GLY A 338 8.54 31.21 -29.64
N GLY A 339 9.56 31.12 -30.51
CA GLY A 339 10.79 31.88 -30.33
C GLY A 339 11.76 31.42 -29.25
N GLY A 340 11.63 30.21 -28.70
CA GLY A 340 12.58 29.61 -27.73
C GLY A 340 12.56 30.19 -26.34
N VAL A 341 11.54 30.95 -25.98
CA VAL A 341 11.34 31.56 -24.67
C VAL A 341 10.04 31.03 -24.07
N CYS A 342 10.14 30.47 -22.89
CA CYS A 342 8.98 30.10 -22.10
C CYS A 342 8.34 31.36 -21.55
N VAL A 343 7.26 31.80 -22.13
CA VAL A 343 6.58 32.98 -21.68
C VAL A 343 5.16 32.65 -21.32
N ALA A 344 4.81 33.14 -20.20
CA ALA A 344 3.53 32.96 -19.62
C ALA A 344 2.36 33.16 -20.64
N LYS A 345 2.30 34.28 -21.27
CA LYS A 345 1.21 34.65 -22.19
C LYS A 345 1.12 33.81 -23.48
N ASN A 346 2.20 33.15 -23.89
CA ASN A 346 2.25 32.33 -25.11
C ASN A 346 2.32 30.83 -24.79
N VAL A 347 2.43 30.46 -23.54
CA VAL A 347 2.53 29.06 -23.09
C VAL A 347 1.17 28.41 -23.04
N LEU A 348 0.11 29.17 -22.75
CA LEU A 348 -1.23 28.65 -22.87
C LEU A 348 -1.64 28.70 -24.35
N SER A 349 -1.51 27.58 -25.01
CA SER A 349 -2.31 27.33 -26.20
C SER A 349 -3.77 27.60 -25.84
N PRO A 350 -4.58 28.17 -26.74
CA PRO A 350 -6.02 28.29 -26.52
C PRO A 350 -6.71 26.95 -26.21
N GLU A 351 -6.00 25.85 -26.40
CA GLU A 351 -6.45 24.48 -26.11
C GLU A 351 -6.17 24.02 -24.68
N VAL A 352 -5.33 24.73 -23.92
CA VAL A 352 -5.01 24.40 -22.51
C VAL A 352 -5.60 25.43 -21.59
N THR A 353 -6.53 25.02 -20.74
CA THR A 353 -7.14 25.90 -19.75
C THR A 353 -6.15 26.24 -18.61
N ALA A 354 -6.38 27.37 -17.94
CA ALA A 354 -5.60 27.72 -16.73
C ALA A 354 -5.67 26.61 -15.68
N GLU A 355 -6.85 26.01 -15.50
CA GLU A 355 -7.06 24.90 -14.57
C GLU A 355 -6.20 23.67 -14.92
N GLN A 356 -6.16 23.28 -16.20
CA GLN A 356 -5.30 22.19 -16.66
C GLN A 356 -3.81 22.49 -16.43
N TYR A 357 -3.41 23.73 -16.66
CA TYR A 357 -2.04 24.17 -16.43
C TYR A 357 -1.65 24.07 -14.94
N TYR A 358 -2.55 24.49 -14.04
CA TYR A 358 -2.31 24.46 -12.61
C TYR A 358 -2.50 23.09 -11.95
N ALA A 359 -3.11 22.15 -12.64
CA ALA A 359 -3.19 20.76 -12.20
C ALA A 359 -1.83 20.03 -12.30
N VAL A 360 -0.88 20.58 -13.08
CA VAL A 360 0.46 19.98 -13.22
C VAL A 360 1.33 20.36 -12.03
N LYS A 361 1.99 19.34 -11.44
CA LYS A 361 2.83 19.52 -10.27
C LYS A 361 4.10 20.36 -10.56
N PRO A 362 4.62 21.07 -9.55
CA PRO A 362 5.82 21.89 -9.70
C PRO A 362 7.09 21.03 -9.68
N TYR A 363 7.67 20.80 -10.84
CA TYR A 363 8.92 20.06 -10.99
C TYR A 363 10.11 20.99 -11.14
N ILE A 364 11.18 20.68 -10.41
CA ILE A 364 12.49 21.31 -10.55
C ILE A 364 13.51 20.30 -11.07
N PHE A 365 14.54 20.76 -11.73
CA PHE A 365 15.66 19.95 -12.13
C PHE A 365 17.00 20.67 -11.92
N PHE A 366 18.09 19.88 -11.86
CA PHE A 366 19.44 20.37 -11.68
C PHE A 366 20.23 20.22 -12.98
N ALA A 367 20.91 21.25 -13.39
CA ALA A 367 21.70 21.23 -14.61
C ALA A 367 23.07 21.92 -14.42
N TYR A 368 24.07 21.39 -15.09
CA TYR A 368 25.36 22.02 -15.25
C TYR A 368 25.42 22.76 -16.60
N LEU A 369 25.82 23.99 -16.53
CA LEU A 369 26.11 24.83 -17.70
C LEU A 369 27.58 25.20 -17.71
N GLY A 370 28.08 25.62 -18.85
CA GLY A 370 29.45 26.16 -18.98
C GLY A 370 29.75 27.34 -18.04
N SER A 371 28.73 27.90 -17.38
CA SER A 371 28.83 28.98 -16.41
C SER A 371 28.61 28.54 -14.94
N GLY A 372 28.31 27.27 -14.67
CA GLY A 372 28.09 26.74 -13.32
C GLY A 372 26.95 25.75 -13.22
N CYS A 373 26.58 25.41 -11.97
CA CYS A 373 25.45 24.55 -11.63
C CYS A 373 24.23 25.38 -11.25
N TYR A 374 23.05 24.93 -11.67
CA TYR A 374 21.80 25.69 -11.51
C TYR A 374 20.61 24.78 -11.26
N PHE A 375 19.61 25.29 -10.53
CA PHE A 375 18.26 24.73 -10.51
C PHE A 375 17.39 25.42 -11.57
N TYR A 376 16.47 24.65 -12.15
CA TYR A 376 15.48 25.12 -13.11
C TYR A 376 14.12 24.56 -12.80
N GLY A 377 13.07 25.27 -13.18
CA GLY A 377 11.72 24.70 -13.31
C GLY A 377 11.54 24.02 -14.66
N ALA A 378 10.77 22.96 -14.71
CA ALA A 378 10.58 22.18 -15.95
C ALA A 378 9.88 22.98 -17.07
N ALA A 379 9.08 23.99 -16.72
CA ALA A 379 8.46 24.90 -17.70
C ALA A 379 9.42 25.96 -18.27
N ASN A 380 10.57 26.14 -17.65
CA ASN A 380 11.31 27.38 -17.83
C ASN A 380 12.34 27.37 -18.94
N ASN A 381 12.79 26.20 -19.37
CA ASN A 381 13.88 26.16 -20.33
C ASN A 381 13.93 24.89 -21.18
N ASN A 382 13.28 24.93 -22.32
CA ASN A 382 13.26 23.84 -23.30
C ASN A 382 14.67 23.45 -23.79
N ASN A 383 15.58 24.40 -23.97
CA ASN A 383 16.94 24.13 -24.44
C ASN A 383 17.74 23.26 -23.46
N ARG A 384 17.37 23.25 -22.18
CA ARG A 384 18.04 22.44 -21.16
C ARG A 384 17.38 21.09 -21.03
N LEU A 385 16.07 21.03 -21.10
CA LEU A 385 15.31 19.76 -21.07
C LEU A 385 15.63 18.87 -22.29
N SER A 386 15.97 19.46 -23.44
CA SER A 386 16.41 18.70 -24.62
C SER A 386 17.75 17.97 -24.42
N ASN A 387 18.53 18.33 -23.39
CA ASN A 387 19.77 17.65 -23.03
C ASN A 387 19.54 16.40 -22.18
N PHE A 388 18.37 16.27 -21.53
CA PHE A 388 18.00 15.04 -20.84
C PHE A 388 17.54 14.01 -21.84
N LYS A 389 18.15 12.85 -21.77
CA LYS A 389 17.85 11.73 -22.68
C LYS A 389 17.42 10.52 -21.89
N THR A 390 16.40 9.86 -22.39
CA THR A 390 15.99 8.54 -21.89
C THR A 390 17.06 7.50 -22.20
N SER A 391 16.94 6.33 -21.60
CA SER A 391 17.81 5.18 -21.88
C SER A 391 17.81 4.76 -23.34
N SER A 392 16.74 5.05 -24.08
CA SER A 392 16.64 4.83 -25.53
C SER A 392 17.41 5.87 -26.35
N GLY A 393 17.95 6.92 -25.71
CA GLY A 393 18.63 8.03 -26.37
C GLY A 393 17.71 9.14 -26.90
N SER A 394 16.40 9.01 -26.67
CA SER A 394 15.42 10.03 -27.04
C SER A 394 15.51 11.23 -26.10
N ALA A 395 15.50 12.44 -26.63
CA ALA A 395 15.38 13.64 -25.80
C ALA A 395 13.98 13.72 -25.19
N LEU A 396 13.87 14.21 -23.95
CA LEU A 396 12.58 14.43 -23.27
C LEU A 396 11.70 15.40 -24.04
N LEU A 397 12.30 16.44 -24.60
CA LEU A 397 11.62 17.45 -25.41
C LEU A 397 12.41 17.74 -26.68
N THR A 398 11.71 18.07 -27.72
CA THR A 398 12.31 18.62 -28.93
C THR A 398 12.48 20.14 -28.79
N SER A 399 13.36 20.73 -29.63
CA SER A 399 13.54 22.17 -29.65
C SER A 399 12.20 22.88 -29.92
N GLY A 400 11.88 23.90 -29.17
CA GLY A 400 10.63 24.65 -29.27
C GLY A 400 9.46 24.10 -28.47
N GLN A 401 9.68 23.07 -27.66
CA GLN A 401 8.68 22.52 -26.71
C GLN A 401 9.08 22.80 -25.26
N ALA A 402 8.10 22.84 -24.37
CA ALA A 402 8.28 22.84 -22.92
C ALA A 402 7.19 22.00 -22.25
N TYR A 403 7.47 21.51 -21.06
CA TYR A 403 6.43 20.94 -20.22
C TYR A 403 5.51 22.04 -19.69
N GLY A 404 4.20 21.79 -19.67
CA GLY A 404 3.21 22.67 -19.11
C GLY A 404 3.19 22.65 -17.57
N THR A 405 4.35 22.75 -16.95
CA THR A 405 4.47 22.81 -15.49
C THR A 405 4.37 24.26 -15.01
N PRO A 406 4.05 24.50 -13.72
CA PRO A 406 4.09 25.82 -13.15
C PRO A 406 5.45 26.51 -13.33
N ILE A 407 5.42 27.81 -13.46
CA ILE A 407 6.62 28.63 -13.52
C ILE A 407 7.22 28.68 -12.12
N ILE A 408 8.48 28.28 -12.02
CA ILE A 408 9.24 28.32 -10.77
C ILE A 408 10.25 29.45 -10.84
N LEU A 409 10.19 30.35 -9.88
CA LEU A 409 11.18 31.40 -9.68
C LEU A 409 12.04 31.08 -8.47
N TYR A 410 13.26 31.59 -8.49
CA TYR A 410 14.22 31.35 -7.41
C TYR A 410 14.86 32.65 -6.96
N ARG A 411 15.14 32.77 -5.66
CA ARG A 411 15.92 33.84 -5.08
C ARG A 411 16.79 33.29 -3.96
N THR A 412 18.08 33.58 -4.00
CA THR A 412 18.94 33.28 -2.88
C THR A 412 18.71 34.30 -1.76
N LEU A 413 18.55 33.81 -0.56
CA LEU A 413 18.44 34.67 0.60
C LEU A 413 19.80 35.29 0.92
N CYS A 414 19.78 36.56 1.35
CA CYS A 414 20.95 37.39 1.59
C CYS A 414 21.29 37.42 3.09
N GLU A 415 22.50 36.98 3.46
CA GLU A 415 22.95 37.04 4.87
C GLU A 415 23.18 38.47 5.38
N ALA A 416 23.32 39.48 4.50
CA ALA A 416 23.46 40.87 4.89
C ALA A 416 22.12 41.50 5.30
N GLU A 417 21.00 40.92 4.89
CA GLU A 417 19.67 41.43 5.25
C GLU A 417 19.20 40.76 6.55
N PRO A 418 18.94 41.50 7.62
CA PRO A 418 18.68 40.94 8.95
C PRO A 418 17.49 39.95 9.00
N ALA A 419 16.41 40.22 8.27
CA ALA A 419 15.24 39.37 8.23
C ALA A 419 15.54 38.05 7.50
N GLU A 420 16.22 38.11 6.36
CA GLU A 420 16.61 36.95 5.59
C GLU A 420 17.67 36.12 6.33
N LYS A 421 18.62 36.78 6.99
CA LYS A 421 19.60 36.09 7.83
C LYS A 421 18.94 35.30 8.96
N ALA A 422 17.97 35.87 9.66
CA ALA A 422 17.24 35.16 10.70
C ALA A 422 16.54 33.90 10.17
N LEU A 423 15.99 33.97 8.97
CA LEU A 423 15.37 32.84 8.30
C LEU A 423 16.40 31.80 7.88
N ILE A 424 17.53 32.23 7.29
CA ILE A 424 18.65 31.34 6.95
C ILE A 424 19.12 30.57 8.18
N ASP A 425 19.34 31.27 9.30
CA ASP A 425 19.84 30.68 10.55
C ASP A 425 18.85 29.62 11.09
N LYS A 426 17.53 29.85 11.02
CA LYS A 426 16.52 28.90 11.43
C LYS A 426 16.50 27.64 10.53
N ILE A 427 16.57 27.84 9.23
CA ILE A 427 16.56 26.73 8.24
C ILE A 427 17.82 25.87 8.41
N LYS A 428 19.00 26.49 8.42
CA LYS A 428 20.30 25.79 8.59
C LYS A 428 20.44 25.14 9.96
N GLY A 429 19.86 25.74 10.99
CA GLY A 429 19.85 25.21 12.36
C GLY A 429 18.83 24.09 12.56
N GLY A 430 17.99 23.77 11.58
CA GLY A 430 16.91 22.78 11.71
C GLY A 430 15.78 23.22 12.65
N ASN A 431 15.69 24.51 12.95
CA ASN A 431 14.72 25.10 13.88
C ASN A 431 13.57 25.83 13.15
N PHE A 432 13.47 25.66 11.85
CA PHE A 432 12.37 26.21 11.08
C PHE A 432 11.12 25.34 11.29
N THR A 433 10.09 25.93 11.87
CA THR A 433 8.91 25.22 12.35
C THR A 433 7.65 25.72 11.65
N ASN A 434 6.55 25.05 11.91
CA ASN A 434 5.24 25.40 11.39
C ASN A 434 4.79 26.81 11.80
N ASP A 435 5.21 27.28 12.98
CA ASP A 435 4.89 28.62 13.47
C ASP A 435 5.67 29.72 12.72
N ASP A 436 6.84 29.37 12.20
CA ASP A 436 7.66 30.27 11.40
C ASP A 436 7.12 30.45 9.97
N PHE A 437 6.33 29.50 9.48
CA PHE A 437 5.85 29.51 8.11
C PHE A 437 4.53 30.29 7.99
N SER A 438 4.58 31.43 7.33
CA SER A 438 3.43 32.26 7.00
C SER A 438 3.65 33.02 5.70
N ALA A 439 2.58 33.47 5.07
CA ALA A 439 2.65 34.34 3.88
C ALA A 439 3.41 35.66 4.17
N ASP A 440 3.41 36.11 5.41
CA ASP A 440 4.10 37.35 5.83
C ASP A 440 5.62 37.21 5.78
N LEU A 441 6.17 35.99 5.70
CA LEU A 441 7.60 35.80 5.46
C LEU A 441 8.08 36.52 4.19
N LEU A 442 7.24 36.57 3.18
CA LEU A 442 7.58 37.25 1.92
C LEU A 442 7.64 38.76 2.06
N ASP A 443 7.00 39.36 3.07
CA ASP A 443 7.08 40.81 3.33
C ASP A 443 8.44 41.25 3.86
N GLY A 444 9.18 40.33 4.48
CA GLY A 444 10.55 40.56 4.95
C GLY A 444 11.62 40.29 3.88
N ILE A 445 11.23 39.87 2.70
CA ILE A 445 12.14 39.52 1.61
C ILE A 445 11.95 40.51 0.46
N ASP A 446 13.01 41.19 0.07
CA ASP A 446 12.97 42.01 -1.12
C ASP A 446 12.90 41.14 -2.38
N LEU A 447 11.70 41.00 -2.90
CA LEU A 447 11.43 40.17 -4.09
C LEU A 447 11.95 40.84 -5.37
N GLU A 448 12.25 42.10 -5.38
CA GLU A 448 12.81 42.83 -6.52
C GLU A 448 14.35 42.80 -6.57
N SER A 449 15.01 42.56 -5.43
CA SER A 449 16.47 42.47 -5.36
C SER A 449 17.01 41.11 -5.78
N LYS A 450 18.25 41.07 -6.22
CA LYS A 450 18.95 39.86 -6.64
C LYS A 450 19.44 38.98 -5.49
N GLY A 451 19.43 39.51 -4.27
CA GLY A 451 20.16 38.94 -3.15
C GLY A 451 21.66 39.02 -3.41
N THR A 452 22.35 39.96 -2.75
CA THR A 452 23.70 40.38 -3.15
C THR A 452 24.86 39.60 -2.56
N ASP A 453 24.63 38.69 -1.61
CA ASP A 453 25.68 37.85 -1.03
C ASP A 453 25.94 36.56 -1.77
N THR A 454 25.71 36.57 -3.05
CA THR A 454 26.00 35.41 -3.89
C THR A 454 27.47 35.43 -4.30
N PRO A 455 28.13 34.27 -4.30
CA PRO A 455 29.45 34.13 -4.87
C PRO A 455 29.50 34.70 -6.29
N ASP A 456 30.61 35.29 -6.67
CA ASP A 456 30.88 35.82 -8.01
C ASP A 456 30.36 34.88 -9.11
N GLY A 457 29.31 35.23 -9.80
CA GLY A 457 28.68 34.41 -10.84
C GLY A 457 27.24 34.80 -11.15
N TRP A 458 26.64 35.60 -10.30
CA TRP A 458 25.28 36.15 -10.48
C TRP A 458 25.19 37.26 -11.51
N SER A 459 26.30 37.77 -11.97
CA SER A 459 26.38 38.85 -12.97
C SER A 459 25.69 38.50 -14.30
N ASN A 460 25.26 37.28 -14.48
CA ASN A 460 24.60 36.83 -15.70
C ASN A 460 23.07 36.67 -15.57
N VAL A 461 22.47 37.09 -14.47
CA VAL A 461 21.01 37.33 -14.47
C VAL A 461 20.80 38.68 -15.13
N PRO A 462 20.21 38.75 -16.32
CA PRO A 462 20.08 40.04 -17.00
C PRO A 462 19.29 41.02 -16.16
N ASN A 463 19.88 42.19 -15.96
CA ASN A 463 19.25 43.41 -15.48
C ASN A 463 18.61 43.44 -14.07
N GLY A 464 19.10 42.66 -13.15
CA GLY A 464 18.69 42.92 -11.77
C GLY A 464 17.31 42.41 -11.39
N GLU A 465 16.59 41.89 -12.32
CA GLU A 465 15.29 41.37 -12.10
C GLU A 465 15.41 39.89 -11.78
N PHE A 466 14.88 39.54 -10.68
CA PHE A 466 14.61 38.25 -10.08
C PHE A 466 14.15 37.23 -11.07
N GLY A 467 14.97 36.45 -11.73
CA GLY A 467 14.46 35.51 -12.71
C GLY A 467 13.27 36.04 -13.51
N ALA A 468 13.11 37.37 -13.55
CA ALA A 468 11.91 38.00 -14.01
C ALA A 468 11.74 37.75 -15.49
N TYR A 469 10.61 37.34 -15.83
CA TYR A 469 10.14 37.32 -17.18
C TYR A 469 10.03 38.74 -17.70
N LYS A 470 10.79 39.07 -18.67
CA LYS A 470 10.44 40.18 -19.54
C LYS A 470 9.49 39.71 -20.63
N ALA A 471 8.83 40.66 -21.26
CA ALA A 471 7.87 40.39 -22.33
C ALA A 471 8.45 39.50 -23.44
N PRO A 472 7.61 38.76 -24.16
CA PRO A 472 7.98 37.73 -25.14
C PRO A 472 8.99 38.14 -26.24
N SER A 473 9.16 39.44 -26.44
CA SER A 473 10.09 39.98 -27.45
C SER A 473 11.54 40.07 -27.00
N GLU A 474 11.84 39.79 -25.73
CA GLU A 474 13.19 39.93 -25.20
C GLU A 474 13.80 38.57 -24.87
N SER A 475 14.82 38.19 -25.66
CA SER A 475 15.39 36.84 -25.72
C SER A 475 16.15 36.33 -24.50
N ASN A 476 16.19 37.07 -23.39
CA ASN A 476 17.15 36.81 -22.30
C ASN A 476 16.56 36.49 -20.91
N HIS A 477 15.26 36.21 -20.83
CA HIS A 477 14.65 35.99 -19.52
C HIS A 477 14.44 34.52 -19.22
N ARG A 478 15.26 34.03 -18.32
CA ARG A 478 15.28 32.63 -17.90
C ARG A 478 15.18 32.59 -16.39
N PRO A 479 14.05 32.18 -15.82
CA PRO A 479 13.95 31.97 -14.40
C PRO A 479 14.75 30.73 -14.01
N TRP A 480 16.00 30.89 -13.66
CA TRP A 480 16.81 29.84 -13.08
C TRP A 480 17.32 30.30 -11.73
N ALA A 481 17.57 29.32 -10.88
CA ALA A 481 18.32 29.58 -9.69
C ALA A 481 19.68 30.16 -10.07
N PRO A 482 20.21 31.01 -9.24
CA PRO A 482 21.56 31.54 -9.35
C PRO A 482 22.60 30.44 -9.54
N ALA A 483 23.72 30.80 -10.14
CA ALA A 483 24.84 29.88 -10.22
C ALA A 483 25.31 29.54 -8.81
N LEU A 484 25.27 28.27 -8.48
CA LEU A 484 25.73 27.78 -7.18
C LEU A 484 27.25 27.63 -7.13
N THR A 485 27.90 27.63 -8.30
CA THR A 485 29.35 27.54 -8.46
C THR A 485 29.81 28.31 -9.70
N SER A 486 31.06 28.72 -9.73
CA SER A 486 31.67 29.20 -10.96
C SER A 486 32.05 28.04 -11.87
N ALA A 487 32.03 28.29 -13.19
CA ALA A 487 32.41 27.28 -14.17
C ALA A 487 33.89 26.86 -14.07
N THR A 488 34.70 27.56 -13.30
CA THR A 488 36.13 27.32 -13.20
C THR A 488 36.60 26.43 -12.08
N GLU A 489 35.71 26.01 -11.18
CA GLU A 489 36.07 25.29 -9.96
C GLU A 489 35.60 23.83 -9.97
N THR A 490 36.43 22.95 -9.45
CA THR A 490 35.99 21.62 -9.00
C THR A 490 35.72 21.74 -7.51
N VAL A 491 34.51 21.43 -7.09
CA VAL A 491 34.07 21.58 -5.71
C VAL A 491 33.34 20.34 -5.21
N ASP A 492 33.57 20.03 -3.96
CA ASP A 492 32.72 19.16 -3.13
C ASP A 492 32.57 19.88 -1.79
N MET A 493 31.49 20.58 -1.61
CA MET A 493 31.31 21.49 -0.48
C MET A 493 29.87 21.51 0.02
N ASN A 494 29.71 21.95 1.26
CA ASN A 494 28.42 22.41 1.77
C ASN A 494 28.35 23.94 1.60
N PRO A 495 27.62 24.45 0.62
CA PRO A 495 27.54 25.90 0.41
C PRO A 495 26.69 26.58 1.49
N GLY A 496 25.80 25.86 2.17
CA GLY A 496 24.86 26.42 3.13
C GLY A 496 23.94 27.50 2.54
N THR A 497 23.80 27.49 1.22
CA THR A 497 22.94 28.45 0.50
C THR A 497 21.49 28.11 0.71
N VAL A 498 20.69 29.11 1.11
CA VAL A 498 19.23 28.98 1.17
C VAL A 498 18.61 29.78 0.03
N VAL A 499 17.78 29.09 -0.75
CA VAL A 499 17.11 29.64 -1.93
C VAL A 499 15.61 29.67 -1.68
N LEU A 500 15.00 30.83 -1.78
CA LEU A 500 13.55 30.96 -1.88
C LEU A 500 13.11 30.44 -3.25
N VAL A 501 12.14 29.56 -3.25
CA VAL A 501 11.52 28.98 -4.43
C VAL A 501 10.06 29.37 -4.46
N MET A 502 9.59 29.87 -5.56
CA MET A 502 8.23 30.37 -5.71
C MET A 502 7.56 29.73 -6.92
N TYR A 503 6.37 29.23 -6.71
CA TYR A 503 5.45 28.86 -7.76
C TYR A 503 4.63 30.10 -8.13
N PHE A 504 4.75 30.50 -9.34
CA PHE A 504 4.25 31.77 -9.81
C PHE A 504 3.04 31.58 -10.75
N GLN A 505 1.98 32.35 -10.47
CA GLN A 505 0.83 32.46 -11.33
C GLN A 505 0.85 33.81 -12.04
N PRO A 506 1.25 33.87 -13.30
CA PRO A 506 1.33 35.14 -14.01
C PRO A 506 -0.04 35.75 -14.22
N ASN A 507 -0.13 37.08 -14.12
CA ASN A 507 -1.27 37.80 -14.60
C ASN A 507 -1.14 38.00 -16.12
N TRP A 508 -1.91 37.22 -16.85
CA TRP A 508 -1.86 37.14 -18.31
C TRP A 508 -2.30 38.43 -19.03
N GLU A 509 -3.08 39.28 -18.35
CA GLU A 509 -3.64 40.50 -18.94
C GLU A 509 -2.73 41.72 -18.78
N GLU A 510 -2.02 41.80 -17.66
CA GLU A 510 -1.23 42.98 -17.28
C GLU A 510 0.27 42.87 -17.55
N GLY A 511 0.73 41.71 -17.99
CA GLY A 511 2.16 41.44 -18.13
C GLY A 511 2.75 40.77 -16.88
N PHE A 512 4.08 40.67 -16.84
CA PHE A 512 4.77 39.88 -15.83
C PHE A 512 5.50 40.81 -14.85
N SER A 513 5.01 40.87 -13.60
CA SER A 513 5.73 41.44 -12.49
C SER A 513 5.87 40.42 -11.37
N VAL A 514 7.00 40.43 -10.66
CA VAL A 514 7.16 39.61 -9.45
C VAL A 514 6.42 40.33 -8.33
N ASP A 515 5.12 40.07 -8.26
CA ASP A 515 4.29 40.59 -7.18
C ASP A 515 3.93 39.42 -6.25
N LYS A 516 3.94 39.65 -4.95
CA LYS A 516 3.47 38.69 -3.94
C LYS A 516 2.09 38.12 -4.27
N ALA A 517 1.20 38.95 -4.81
CA ALA A 517 -0.14 38.55 -5.23
C ALA A 517 -0.13 37.46 -6.35
N ASN A 518 0.94 37.34 -7.07
CA ASN A 518 1.09 36.36 -8.14
C ASN A 518 1.80 35.08 -7.69
N ILE A 519 2.28 35.02 -6.45
CA ILE A 519 2.91 33.84 -5.87
C ILE A 519 1.80 32.94 -5.32
N ARG A 520 1.65 31.74 -5.88
CA ARG A 520 0.64 30.77 -5.44
C ARG A 520 1.13 29.88 -4.31
N LYS A 521 2.36 29.41 -4.40
CA LYS A 521 3.07 28.67 -3.35
C LYS A 521 4.52 29.15 -3.29
N PHE A 522 5.11 29.02 -2.14
CA PHE A 522 6.55 29.24 -1.98
C PHE A 522 7.17 28.24 -1.02
N GLY A 523 8.47 28.26 -0.95
CA GLY A 523 9.23 27.42 -0.04
C GLY A 523 10.72 27.75 -0.11
N PHE A 524 11.51 26.93 0.57
CA PHE A 524 12.95 27.13 0.66
C PHE A 524 13.69 25.86 0.28
N ILE A 525 14.81 26.03 -0.42
CA ILE A 525 15.77 24.95 -0.68
C ILE A 525 17.06 25.33 0.08
N GLU A 526 17.46 24.48 1.01
CA GLU A 526 18.76 24.54 1.67
C GLU A 526 19.71 23.59 0.95
N ILE A 527 20.76 24.10 0.34
CA ILE A 527 21.74 23.29 -0.37
C ILE A 527 22.79 22.82 0.62
N THR A 528 22.77 21.55 0.94
CA THR A 528 23.63 20.94 1.97
C THR A 528 24.92 20.37 1.39
N ARG A 529 24.92 19.97 0.14
CA ARG A 529 26.12 19.53 -0.58
C ARG A 529 26.01 19.84 -2.06
N LEU A 530 27.09 20.31 -2.61
CA LEU A 530 27.23 20.54 -4.05
C LEU A 530 28.53 19.89 -4.54
N VAL A 531 28.41 19.03 -5.53
CA VAL A 531 29.55 18.42 -6.21
C VAL A 531 29.59 18.90 -7.65
N GLN A 532 30.69 19.50 -8.01
CA GLN A 532 31.01 19.88 -9.39
C GLN A 532 32.39 19.32 -9.74
N ASP A 533 32.46 18.44 -10.71
CA ASP A 533 33.72 17.91 -11.23
C ASP A 533 33.95 18.41 -12.67
N LYS A 534 35.00 19.19 -12.81
CA LYS A 534 35.43 19.74 -14.09
C LYS A 534 36.29 18.82 -14.92
N SER A 535 36.90 17.81 -14.29
CA SER A 535 37.81 16.90 -14.98
C SER A 535 37.07 15.98 -15.97
N VAL A 536 35.74 15.93 -15.85
CA VAL A 536 34.87 15.13 -16.72
C VAL A 536 34.18 16.05 -17.74
N GLU A 537 34.57 15.95 -18.99
CA GLU A 537 34.08 16.76 -20.13
C GLU A 537 32.56 16.93 -20.25
N SER A 538 31.78 16.15 -19.53
CA SER A 538 30.32 16.12 -19.63
C SER A 538 29.59 16.49 -18.35
N GLY A 539 30.27 16.94 -17.30
CA GLY A 539 29.62 17.23 -16.02
C GLY A 539 28.91 16.04 -15.37
N ARG A 540 29.35 14.82 -15.70
CA ARG A 540 28.67 13.56 -15.35
C ARG A 540 28.60 13.24 -13.86
N GLN A 541 29.35 13.95 -13.04
CA GLN A 541 29.38 13.74 -11.58
C GLN A 541 28.82 14.93 -10.82
N ASN A 542 28.29 15.93 -11.51
CA ASN A 542 27.72 17.08 -10.88
C ASN A 542 26.39 16.74 -10.24
N ASN A 543 26.27 16.99 -8.96
CA ASN A 543 25.04 16.76 -8.22
C ASN A 543 24.87 17.78 -7.08
N ALA A 544 23.63 17.95 -6.66
CA ALA A 544 23.27 18.74 -5.50
C ALA A 544 22.45 17.87 -4.54
N THR A 545 22.81 17.93 -3.25
CA THR A 545 22.00 17.41 -2.15
C THR A 545 21.42 18.58 -1.39
N PHE A 546 20.14 18.51 -1.09
CA PHE A 546 19.41 19.64 -0.53
C PHE A 546 18.24 19.18 0.33
N ASN A 547 17.81 20.07 1.23
CA ASN A 547 16.55 19.98 1.95
C ASN A 547 15.56 20.96 1.34
N VAL A 548 14.28 20.59 1.34
CA VAL A 548 13.19 21.45 0.83
C VAL A 548 12.16 21.65 1.93
N TYR A 549 11.70 22.87 2.06
CA TYR A 549 10.59 23.29 2.89
C TYR A 549 9.57 23.92 1.94
N TRP A 550 8.53 23.20 1.57
CA TRP A 550 7.61 23.62 0.51
C TRP A 550 6.18 23.77 1.03
N GLN A 551 5.57 24.90 0.77
CA GLN A 551 4.21 25.22 1.20
C GLN A 551 3.22 24.14 0.74
N ARG A 552 2.37 23.68 1.67
CA ARG A 552 1.37 22.65 1.40
C ARG A 552 0.16 23.23 0.66
N THR A 553 -0.50 24.22 1.26
CA THR A 553 -1.70 24.84 0.72
C THR A 553 -1.36 26.10 -0.06
N PRO A 554 -1.92 26.33 -1.24
CA PRO A 554 -1.70 27.58 -1.99
C PRO A 554 -2.08 28.83 -1.19
N MET A 555 -1.40 29.94 -1.46
CA MET A 555 -1.79 31.23 -0.88
C MET A 555 -3.12 31.70 -1.46
N GLY A 556 -4.03 32.12 -0.59
CA GLY A 556 -5.32 32.70 -0.97
C GLY A 556 -6.45 31.71 -1.16
N ASP A 557 -6.22 30.43 -0.88
CA ASP A 557 -7.26 29.40 -0.79
C ASP A 557 -7.80 29.26 0.64
#